data_831a6d4279b142d85873ac42bd3ee5c1
#
_entry.id   831a6d4279b142d85873ac42bd3ee5c1
#
_cell.length_a   1.000
_cell.length_b   1.000
_cell.length_c   1.000
_cell.angle_alpha   90.00
_cell.angle_beta   90.00
_cell.angle_gamma   90.00
#
_symmetry.space_group_name_H-M   'P 1'
#
loop_
_entity.id
_entity.type
_entity.pdbx_description
1 polymer ?
#
loop_
_entity_poly.entity_id
_entity_poly.type
_entity_poly.pdbx_seq_one_letter_code
_entity_poly.pdbx_strand_id
1 'polypeptide(L)'
;VEALAEAVEKQFGLVNLMFNNAGVALAGPIWESTEKDWKWMLAVNVEGVANGVRSFTPRMLAAAAADPGYEGCIVNTASMAGLVTAPGMGIYSVSKHAVIAISELLYHDLDLVGSQVKTAVLCPSYVTTNIGQCYRTRPSGLANGNGPTKSQLAIQAISAKDLANGSLTAAEVARLTFEAIAQGQFYI
;
A
#
# COMPACT_ATOMS: atom_id res chain seq x y z
N VAL A 1 -5.61 0.16 -13.89
CA VAL A 1 -6.40 -0.53 -12.85
C VAL A 1 -7.81 -0.80 -13.37
N GLU A 2 -8.48 0.17 -14.02
CA GLU A 2 -9.85 0.00 -14.54
C GLU A 2 -9.98 -1.21 -15.48
N ALA A 3 -9.14 -1.29 -16.52
CA ALA A 3 -9.15 -2.45 -17.43
C ALA A 3 -8.89 -3.79 -16.73
N LEU A 4 -8.13 -3.79 -15.61
CA LEU A 4 -7.94 -4.98 -14.79
C LEU A 4 -9.25 -5.35 -14.08
N ALA A 5 -9.96 -4.38 -13.50
CA ALA A 5 -11.24 -4.62 -12.83
C ALA A 5 -12.26 -5.24 -13.79
N GLU A 6 -12.40 -4.66 -14.99
CA GLU A 6 -13.28 -5.20 -16.05
C GLU A 6 -12.90 -6.63 -16.46
N ALA A 7 -11.60 -6.90 -16.63
CA ALA A 7 -11.11 -8.21 -17.01
C ALA A 7 -11.37 -9.27 -15.92
N VAL A 8 -11.17 -8.92 -14.65
CA VAL A 8 -11.41 -9.80 -13.50
C VAL A 8 -12.89 -10.11 -13.38
N GLU A 9 -13.77 -9.11 -13.42
CA GLU A 9 -15.22 -9.32 -13.35
C GLU A 9 -15.73 -10.20 -14.51
N LYS A 10 -15.23 -9.96 -15.71
CA LYS A 10 -15.60 -10.76 -16.89
C LYS A 10 -15.18 -12.24 -16.76
N GLN A 11 -14.03 -12.50 -16.15
CA GLN A 11 -13.45 -13.85 -16.08
C GLN A 11 -13.88 -14.62 -14.84
N PHE A 12 -14.01 -13.96 -13.69
CA PHE A 12 -14.19 -14.61 -12.39
C PHE A 12 -15.47 -14.18 -11.67
N GLY A 13 -16.18 -13.17 -12.16
CA GLY A 13 -17.35 -12.60 -11.51
C GLY A 13 -17.00 -11.58 -10.43
N LEU A 14 -17.81 -11.52 -9.38
CA LEU A 14 -17.69 -10.51 -8.33
C LEU A 14 -16.37 -10.64 -7.54
N VAL A 15 -15.77 -9.49 -7.23
CA VAL A 15 -14.55 -9.41 -6.42
C VAL A 15 -14.93 -9.25 -4.95
N ASN A 16 -14.56 -10.21 -4.11
CA ASN A 16 -14.80 -10.19 -2.67
C ASN A 16 -13.62 -9.63 -1.87
N LEU A 17 -12.38 -9.81 -2.36
CA LEU A 17 -11.19 -9.37 -1.65
C LEU A 17 -10.22 -8.72 -2.61
N MET A 18 -9.82 -7.48 -2.27
CA MET A 18 -8.86 -6.72 -3.04
C MET A 18 -7.70 -6.26 -2.16
N PHE A 19 -6.46 -6.46 -2.65
CA PHE A 19 -5.25 -5.94 -2.02
C PHE A 19 -4.60 -4.86 -2.87
N ASN A 20 -4.53 -3.64 -2.36
CA ASN A 20 -3.66 -2.58 -2.85
C ASN A 20 -2.28 -2.75 -2.20
N ASN A 21 -1.48 -3.68 -2.71
CA ASN A 21 -0.21 -4.09 -2.10
C ASN A 21 1.03 -3.56 -2.82
N ALA A 22 0.93 -3.16 -4.08
CA ALA A 22 2.07 -2.64 -4.83
C ALA A 22 2.67 -1.42 -4.12
N GLY A 23 3.99 -1.45 -3.91
CA GLY A 23 4.68 -0.37 -3.20
C GLY A 23 6.17 -0.34 -3.49
N VAL A 24 6.75 0.85 -3.37
CA VAL A 24 8.17 1.12 -3.51
C VAL A 24 8.67 1.92 -2.31
N ALA A 25 9.97 1.86 -2.04
CA ALA A 25 10.60 2.57 -0.94
C ALA A 25 11.86 3.31 -1.40
N LEU A 26 12.07 4.50 -0.89
CA LEU A 26 13.31 5.25 -1.00
C LEU A 26 13.69 5.73 0.39
N ALA A 27 14.95 5.49 0.76
CA ALA A 27 15.52 5.94 2.02
C ALA A 27 16.46 7.12 1.77
N GLY A 28 16.42 8.10 2.64
CA GLY A 28 17.27 9.30 2.58
C GLY A 28 16.61 10.51 3.23
N PRO A 29 17.38 11.59 3.48
CA PRO A 29 16.84 12.87 3.93
C PRO A 29 15.79 13.39 2.93
N ILE A 30 14.71 13.96 3.45
CA ILE A 30 13.58 14.39 2.60
C ILE A 30 13.98 15.45 1.57
N TRP A 31 14.93 16.34 1.92
CA TRP A 31 15.43 17.41 1.04
C TRP A 31 16.36 16.92 -0.07
N GLU A 32 16.82 15.67 -0.02
CA GLU A 32 17.65 15.06 -1.07
C GLU A 32 16.82 14.31 -2.11
N SER A 33 15.51 14.17 -1.88
CA SER A 33 14.61 13.53 -2.82
C SER A 33 14.34 14.43 -4.02
N THR A 34 14.61 13.93 -5.22
CA THR A 34 14.39 14.66 -6.47
C THR A 34 12.92 14.73 -6.84
N GLU A 35 12.55 15.62 -7.76
CA GLU A 35 11.19 15.65 -8.33
C GLU A 35 10.77 14.29 -8.93
N LYS A 36 11.71 13.58 -9.57
CA LYS A 36 11.47 12.25 -10.13
C LYS A 36 11.23 11.20 -9.04
N ASP A 37 11.87 11.33 -7.87
CA ASP A 37 11.64 10.46 -6.72
C ASP A 37 10.22 10.67 -6.18
N TRP A 38 9.80 11.93 -6.02
CA TRP A 38 8.45 12.28 -5.62
C TRP A 38 7.41 11.72 -6.58
N LYS A 39 7.57 11.97 -7.89
CA LYS A 39 6.64 11.46 -8.93
C LYS A 39 6.52 9.95 -8.88
N TRP A 40 7.64 9.23 -8.83
CA TRP A 40 7.61 7.76 -8.81
C TRP A 40 6.97 7.22 -7.53
N MET A 41 7.36 7.75 -6.37
CA MET A 41 6.84 7.29 -5.07
C MET A 41 5.33 7.51 -4.96
N LEU A 42 4.85 8.71 -5.28
CA LEU A 42 3.44 9.03 -5.19
C LEU A 42 2.61 8.26 -6.22
N ALA A 43 3.09 8.13 -7.46
CA ALA A 43 2.40 7.37 -8.49
C ALA A 43 2.17 5.90 -8.11
N VAL A 44 3.17 5.24 -7.49
CA VAL A 44 3.03 3.84 -7.09
C VAL A 44 2.26 3.72 -5.77
N ASN A 45 2.75 4.39 -4.71
CA ASN A 45 2.25 4.13 -3.35
C ASN A 45 0.90 4.80 -3.06
N VAL A 46 0.61 5.95 -3.67
CA VAL A 46 -0.60 6.72 -3.39
C VAL A 46 -1.62 6.61 -4.51
N GLU A 47 -1.25 7.00 -5.74
CA GLU A 47 -2.15 6.93 -6.88
C GLU A 47 -2.53 5.48 -7.22
N GLY A 48 -1.61 4.52 -7.03
CA GLY A 48 -1.90 3.09 -7.17
C GLY A 48 -3.02 2.65 -6.25
N VAL A 49 -2.96 3.01 -4.96
CA VAL A 49 -4.02 2.72 -3.96
C VAL A 49 -5.31 3.48 -4.32
N ALA A 50 -5.23 4.77 -4.60
CA ALA A 50 -6.39 5.58 -4.98
C ALA A 50 -7.11 5.02 -6.22
N ASN A 51 -6.34 4.56 -7.22
CA ASN A 51 -6.90 3.93 -8.42
C ASN A 51 -7.59 2.60 -8.09
N GLY A 52 -7.03 1.80 -7.18
CA GLY A 52 -7.66 0.58 -6.71
C GLY A 52 -8.99 0.87 -6.01
N VAL A 53 -8.98 1.77 -5.03
CA VAL A 53 -10.20 2.20 -4.32
C VAL A 53 -11.25 2.73 -5.31
N ARG A 54 -10.88 3.63 -6.19
CA ARG A 54 -11.79 4.23 -7.17
C ARG A 54 -12.41 3.22 -8.14
N SER A 55 -11.63 2.21 -8.57
CA SER A 55 -12.11 1.24 -9.55
C SER A 55 -12.92 0.11 -8.94
N PHE A 56 -12.58 -0.34 -7.73
CA PHE A 56 -13.21 -1.53 -7.13
C PHE A 56 -14.33 -1.18 -6.14
N THR A 57 -14.24 -0.09 -5.38
CA THR A 57 -15.27 0.24 -4.38
C THR A 57 -16.67 0.35 -4.97
N PRO A 58 -16.91 1.08 -6.08
CA PRO A 58 -18.25 1.17 -6.66
C PRO A 58 -18.81 -0.20 -7.13
N ARG A 59 -17.94 -1.07 -7.66
CA ARG A 59 -18.31 -2.43 -8.09
C ARG A 59 -18.71 -3.30 -6.91
N MET A 60 -17.95 -3.26 -5.84
CA MET A 60 -18.23 -4.00 -4.61
C MET A 60 -19.50 -3.50 -3.93
N LEU A 61 -19.74 -2.18 -3.92
CA LEU A 61 -20.98 -1.60 -3.42
C LEU A 61 -22.19 -2.01 -4.24
N ALA A 62 -22.07 -2.08 -5.57
CA ALA A 62 -23.13 -2.59 -6.44
C ALA A 62 -23.43 -4.06 -6.18
N ALA A 63 -22.39 -4.89 -5.96
CA ALA A 63 -22.55 -6.29 -5.58
C ALA A 63 -23.27 -6.44 -4.23
N ALA A 64 -22.87 -5.66 -3.23
CA ALA A 64 -23.50 -5.64 -1.91
C ALA A 64 -24.99 -5.21 -1.95
N ALA A 65 -25.31 -4.25 -2.82
CA ALA A 65 -26.70 -3.81 -3.03
C ALA A 65 -27.57 -4.88 -3.71
N ALA A 66 -26.97 -5.72 -4.53
CA ALA A 66 -27.67 -6.78 -5.26
C ALA A 66 -27.82 -8.08 -4.46
N ASP A 67 -26.90 -8.37 -3.52
CA ASP A 67 -26.87 -9.58 -2.72
C ASP A 67 -26.64 -9.28 -1.24
N PRO A 68 -27.65 -9.46 -0.37
CA PRO A 68 -27.48 -9.28 1.08
C PRO A 68 -26.45 -10.23 1.72
N GLY A 69 -26.10 -11.33 1.07
CA GLY A 69 -25.06 -12.27 1.52
C GLY A 69 -23.64 -11.92 1.02
N TYR A 70 -23.50 -10.87 0.20
CA TYR A 70 -22.19 -10.45 -0.30
C TYR A 70 -21.32 -9.91 0.82
N GLU A 71 -20.08 -10.38 0.90
CA GLU A 71 -19.04 -9.84 1.77
C GLU A 71 -17.87 -9.35 0.92
N GLY A 72 -17.47 -8.11 1.12
CA GLY A 72 -16.36 -7.47 0.41
C GLY A 72 -15.34 -6.86 1.36
N CYS A 73 -14.04 -6.94 1.02
CA CYS A 73 -12.99 -6.29 1.78
C CYS A 73 -11.91 -5.71 0.86
N ILE A 74 -11.52 -4.46 1.12
CA ILE A 74 -10.40 -3.77 0.48
C ILE A 74 -9.29 -3.60 1.51
N VAL A 75 -8.11 -4.17 1.25
CA VAL A 75 -6.93 -4.07 2.12
C VAL A 75 -5.88 -3.18 1.46
N ASN A 76 -5.50 -2.10 2.14
CA ASN A 76 -4.45 -1.20 1.69
C ASN A 76 -3.16 -1.44 2.47
N THR A 77 -2.05 -1.72 1.80
CA THR A 77 -0.76 -1.93 2.44
C THR A 77 -0.06 -0.59 2.69
N ALA A 78 -0.19 -0.08 3.91
CA ALA A 78 0.57 1.06 4.41
C ALA A 78 1.94 0.62 4.97
N SER A 79 2.26 1.01 6.17
CA SER A 79 3.47 0.65 6.94
C SER A 79 3.38 1.31 8.31
N MET A 80 4.16 0.83 9.29
CA MET A 80 4.47 1.59 10.51
C MET A 80 5.01 3.00 10.21
N ALA A 81 5.73 3.18 9.08
CA ALA A 81 6.19 4.47 8.58
C ALA A 81 5.05 5.41 8.13
N GLY A 82 3.81 4.95 8.09
CA GLY A 82 2.61 5.76 7.88
C GLY A 82 1.93 6.20 9.18
N LEU A 83 2.28 5.59 10.32
CA LEU A 83 1.78 5.96 11.65
C LEU A 83 2.76 6.85 12.42
N VAL A 84 4.06 6.63 12.19
CA VAL A 84 5.14 7.39 12.81
C VAL A 84 6.17 7.80 11.77
N THR A 85 6.87 8.89 12.02
CA THR A 85 7.99 9.34 11.20
C THR A 85 9.32 8.98 11.86
N ALA A 86 10.31 8.62 11.03
CA ALA A 86 11.67 8.36 11.49
C ALA A 86 12.69 9.06 10.57
N PRO A 87 13.87 9.41 11.08
CA PRO A 87 14.93 10.00 10.27
C PRO A 87 15.27 9.11 9.07
N GLY A 88 15.43 9.72 7.91
CA GLY A 88 15.81 9.01 6.69
C GLY A 88 14.69 8.27 5.95
N MET A 89 13.46 8.28 6.47
CA MET A 89 12.31 7.67 5.77
C MET A 89 11.72 8.59 4.68
N GLY A 90 12.08 9.88 4.67
CA GLY A 90 11.82 10.83 3.59
C GLY A 90 10.39 10.79 3.04
N ILE A 91 10.30 10.77 1.71
CA ILE A 91 9.01 10.71 1.00
C ILE A 91 8.26 9.39 1.18
N TYR A 92 8.94 8.32 1.60
CA TYR A 92 8.28 7.06 1.88
C TYR A 92 7.25 7.20 3.02
N SER A 93 7.64 7.82 4.14
CA SER A 93 6.70 8.11 5.23
C SER A 93 5.52 8.98 4.76
N VAL A 94 5.77 10.01 3.97
CA VAL A 94 4.71 10.84 3.39
C VAL A 94 3.71 9.99 2.60
N SER A 95 4.22 9.12 1.73
CA SER A 95 3.36 8.26 0.92
C SER A 95 2.53 7.27 1.77
N LYS A 96 3.13 6.72 2.83
CA LYS A 96 2.45 5.75 3.70
C LYS A 96 1.44 6.41 4.65
N HIS A 97 1.68 7.64 5.11
CA HIS A 97 0.65 8.46 5.80
C HIS A 97 -0.54 8.74 4.87
N ALA A 98 -0.29 9.05 3.60
CA ALA A 98 -1.37 9.24 2.62
C ALA A 98 -2.20 7.97 2.43
N VAL A 99 -1.58 6.78 2.40
CA VAL A 99 -2.30 5.50 2.32
C VAL A 99 -3.18 5.26 3.55
N ILE A 100 -2.70 5.60 4.75
CA ILE A 100 -3.51 5.51 5.97
C ILE A 100 -4.71 6.45 5.86
N ALA A 101 -4.50 7.72 5.51
CA ALA A 101 -5.59 8.68 5.35
C ALA A 101 -6.64 8.23 4.33
N ILE A 102 -6.21 7.67 3.18
CA ILE A 102 -7.13 7.08 2.18
C ILE A 102 -7.95 5.94 2.81
N SER A 103 -7.29 5.09 3.61
CA SER A 103 -7.93 3.92 4.21
C SER A 103 -8.95 4.30 5.29
N GLU A 104 -8.60 5.27 6.15
CA GLU A 104 -9.50 5.82 7.18
C GLU A 104 -10.72 6.51 6.55
N LEU A 105 -10.49 7.33 5.53
CA LEU A 105 -11.59 7.97 4.81
C LEU A 105 -12.51 6.92 4.15
N LEU A 106 -11.94 5.92 3.50
CA LEU A 106 -12.73 4.83 2.92
C LEU A 106 -13.53 4.08 4.00
N TYR A 107 -12.94 3.84 5.17
CA TYR A 107 -13.63 3.20 6.29
C TYR A 107 -14.87 4.02 6.73
N HIS A 108 -14.68 5.33 6.95
CA HIS A 108 -15.78 6.21 7.35
C HIS A 108 -16.85 6.36 6.27
N ASP A 109 -16.45 6.47 4.99
CA ASP A 109 -17.38 6.60 3.87
C ASP A 109 -18.22 5.31 3.68
N LEU A 110 -17.62 4.14 3.84
CA LEU A 110 -18.32 2.85 3.78
C LEU A 110 -19.29 2.68 4.96
N ASP A 111 -18.91 3.10 6.15
CA ASP A 111 -19.79 3.10 7.33
C ASP A 111 -20.97 4.07 7.15
N LEU A 112 -20.69 5.26 6.62
CA LEU A 112 -21.72 6.29 6.36
C LEU A 112 -22.82 5.78 5.42
N VAL A 113 -22.49 4.97 4.42
CA VAL A 113 -23.47 4.38 3.50
C VAL A 113 -24.06 3.05 3.98
N GLY A 114 -23.68 2.59 5.17
CA GLY A 114 -24.16 1.33 5.76
C GLY A 114 -23.79 0.10 4.95
N SER A 115 -22.62 0.09 4.31
CA SER A 115 -22.22 -0.98 3.39
C SER A 115 -21.73 -2.25 4.11
N GLN A 116 -21.97 -3.39 3.46
CA GLN A 116 -21.38 -4.70 3.79
C GLN A 116 -19.90 -4.79 3.35
N VAL A 117 -19.43 -3.85 2.51
CA VAL A 117 -18.04 -3.77 2.11
C VAL A 117 -17.23 -3.20 3.27
N LYS A 118 -16.13 -3.88 3.60
CA LYS A 118 -15.19 -3.49 4.65
C LYS A 118 -13.88 -2.99 4.05
N THR A 119 -13.10 -2.30 4.84
CA THR A 119 -11.72 -1.95 4.50
C THR A 119 -10.81 -2.19 5.68
N ALA A 120 -9.55 -2.49 5.41
CA ALA A 120 -8.51 -2.61 6.41
C ALA A 120 -7.21 -1.96 5.91
N VAL A 121 -6.37 -1.55 6.83
CA VAL A 121 -5.04 -1.00 6.54
C VAL A 121 -3.97 -1.84 7.22
N LEU A 122 -3.11 -2.45 6.40
CA LEU A 122 -1.99 -3.26 6.87
C LEU A 122 -0.78 -2.35 7.10
N CYS A 123 -0.28 -2.33 8.34
CA CYS A 123 0.78 -1.44 8.81
C CYS A 123 2.04 -2.21 9.27
N PRO A 124 2.70 -2.98 8.42
CA PRO A 124 3.83 -3.79 8.83
C PRO A 124 5.03 -2.92 9.21
N SER A 125 5.84 -3.45 10.13
CA SER A 125 7.20 -3.00 10.40
C SER A 125 8.15 -3.61 9.34
N TYR A 126 9.38 -3.89 9.69
CA TYR A 126 10.34 -4.53 8.79
C TYR A 126 9.98 -6.00 8.56
N VAL A 127 9.70 -6.33 7.30
CA VAL A 127 9.42 -7.70 6.84
C VAL A 127 10.43 -8.05 5.75
N THR A 128 11.03 -9.22 5.84
CA THR A 128 12.01 -9.68 4.86
C THR A 128 11.36 -9.86 3.49
N THR A 129 11.54 -8.89 2.61
CA THR A 129 11.00 -8.83 1.24
C THR A 129 12.00 -8.17 0.29
N ASN A 130 11.65 -8.11 -0.99
CA ASN A 130 12.45 -7.44 -2.01
C ASN A 130 12.20 -5.92 -2.10
N ILE A 131 11.50 -5.29 -1.15
CA ILE A 131 11.19 -3.85 -1.21
C ILE A 131 12.45 -2.98 -1.25
N GLY A 132 13.53 -3.38 -0.58
CA GLY A 132 14.82 -2.69 -0.64
C GLY A 132 15.49 -2.68 -2.03
N GLN A 133 14.99 -3.49 -2.95
CA GLN A 133 15.46 -3.58 -4.34
C GLN A 133 14.45 -3.03 -5.35
N CYS A 134 13.46 -2.27 -4.92
CA CYS A 134 12.37 -1.77 -5.77
C CYS A 134 12.85 -0.86 -6.91
N TYR A 135 14.04 -0.25 -6.81
CA TYR A 135 14.65 0.54 -7.87
C TYR A 135 14.73 -0.20 -9.21
N ARG A 136 14.75 -1.54 -9.21
CA ARG A 136 14.74 -2.38 -10.43
C ARG A 136 13.49 -2.19 -11.27
N THR A 137 12.40 -1.79 -10.67
CA THR A 137 11.10 -1.57 -11.33
C THR A 137 10.87 -0.10 -11.68
N ARG A 138 11.84 0.78 -11.39
CA ARG A 138 11.71 2.20 -11.65
C ARG A 138 11.74 2.48 -13.16
N PRO A 139 10.73 3.19 -13.70
CA PRO A 139 10.70 3.54 -15.11
C PRO A 139 11.93 4.38 -15.51
N SER A 140 12.50 4.11 -16.68
CA SER A 140 13.71 4.81 -17.17
C SER A 140 13.51 6.33 -17.25
N GLY A 141 12.33 6.80 -17.65
CA GLY A 141 11.98 8.21 -17.70
C GLY A 141 11.99 8.91 -16.32
N LEU A 142 11.82 8.15 -15.24
CA LEU A 142 11.89 8.64 -13.86
C LEU A 142 13.23 8.33 -13.19
N ALA A 143 14.19 7.72 -13.87
CA ALA A 143 15.52 7.47 -13.33
C ALA A 143 16.28 8.78 -13.07
N ASN A 144 17.00 8.86 -11.93
CA ASN A 144 17.90 9.97 -11.64
C ASN A 144 19.16 9.87 -12.50
N GLY A 145 19.65 10.99 -13.01
CA GLY A 145 20.90 11.04 -13.79
C GLY A 145 22.14 10.81 -12.93
N ASN A 146 22.06 11.18 -11.64
CA ASN A 146 23.12 10.99 -10.65
C ASN A 146 22.79 9.81 -9.75
N GLY A 147 23.81 9.12 -9.26
CA GLY A 147 23.65 8.07 -8.24
C GLY A 147 23.17 8.64 -6.89
N PRO A 148 22.87 7.77 -5.92
CA PRO A 148 22.46 8.18 -4.59
C PRO A 148 23.58 8.97 -3.88
N THR A 149 23.18 9.88 -2.98
CA THR A 149 24.11 10.64 -2.15
C THR A 149 24.75 9.75 -1.07
N LYS A 150 25.79 10.25 -0.40
CA LYS A 150 26.43 9.51 0.73
C LYS A 150 25.45 9.27 1.87
N SER A 151 24.60 10.25 2.20
CA SER A 151 23.56 10.12 3.22
C SER A 151 22.48 9.10 2.83
N GLN A 152 22.04 9.12 1.58
CA GLN A 152 21.11 8.11 1.07
C GLN A 152 21.70 6.70 1.15
N LEU A 153 22.96 6.51 0.74
CA LEU A 153 23.64 5.21 0.83
C LEU A 153 23.77 4.71 2.29
N ALA A 154 24.12 5.60 3.22
CA ALA A 154 24.23 5.25 4.63
C ALA A 154 22.88 4.80 5.22
N ILE A 155 21.81 5.53 4.92
CA ILE A 155 20.46 5.18 5.40
C ILE A 155 19.95 3.90 4.73
N GLN A 156 20.19 3.71 3.42
CA GLN A 156 19.87 2.47 2.71
C GLN A 156 20.54 1.25 3.35
N ALA A 157 21.81 1.38 3.76
CA ALA A 157 22.54 0.29 4.43
C ALA A 157 21.90 -0.07 5.78
N ILE A 158 21.45 0.92 6.57
CA ILE A 158 20.73 0.69 7.82
C ILE A 158 19.39 0.00 7.53
N SER A 159 18.60 0.53 6.62
CA SER A 159 17.30 -0.05 6.24
C SER A 159 17.42 -1.47 5.70
N ALA A 160 18.48 -1.77 4.93
CA ALA A 160 18.74 -3.13 4.43
C ALA A 160 19.03 -4.11 5.56
N LYS A 161 19.79 -3.67 6.59
CA LYS A 161 20.04 -4.47 7.80
C LYS A 161 18.77 -4.74 8.58
N ASP A 162 17.92 -3.71 8.75
CA ASP A 162 16.65 -3.84 9.48
C ASP A 162 15.67 -4.76 8.74
N LEU A 163 15.60 -4.66 7.41
CA LEU A 163 14.82 -5.57 6.57
C LEU A 163 15.30 -7.02 6.67
N ALA A 164 16.61 -7.24 6.72
CA ALA A 164 17.18 -8.59 6.87
C ALA A 164 16.91 -9.19 8.27
N ASN A 165 16.73 -8.35 9.28
CA ASN A 165 16.46 -8.73 10.66
C ASN A 165 14.96 -8.62 11.03
N GLY A 166 14.07 -8.50 10.06
CA GLY A 166 12.63 -8.45 10.29
C GLY A 166 12.15 -9.65 11.10
N SER A 167 11.31 -9.40 12.11
CA SER A 167 10.83 -10.43 13.04
C SER A 167 9.78 -11.35 12.44
N LEU A 168 9.12 -10.93 11.34
CA LEU A 168 8.08 -11.71 10.67
C LEU A 168 8.45 -11.96 9.22
N THR A 169 8.10 -13.12 8.74
CA THR A 169 8.15 -13.47 7.32
C THR A 169 6.93 -12.90 6.58
N ALA A 170 7.02 -12.77 5.26
CA ALA A 170 5.87 -12.36 4.43
C ALA A 170 4.68 -13.34 4.56
N ALA A 171 4.95 -14.63 4.74
CA ALA A 171 3.92 -15.65 4.95
C ALA A 171 3.18 -15.47 6.27
N GLU A 172 3.90 -15.16 7.34
CA GLU A 172 3.31 -14.86 8.66
C GLU A 172 2.47 -13.58 8.63
N VAL A 173 2.97 -12.52 7.99
CA VAL A 173 2.20 -11.28 7.80
C VAL A 173 0.91 -11.57 7.01
N ALA A 174 0.99 -12.36 5.93
CA ALA A 174 -0.19 -12.76 5.17
C ALA A 174 -1.21 -13.51 6.04
N ARG A 175 -0.77 -14.52 6.82
CA ARG A 175 -1.63 -15.26 7.74
C ARG A 175 -2.32 -14.34 8.74
N LEU A 176 -1.58 -13.48 9.41
CA LEU A 176 -2.11 -12.50 10.36
C LEU A 176 -3.10 -11.53 9.70
N THR A 177 -2.84 -11.14 8.46
CA THR A 177 -3.74 -10.28 7.69
C THR A 177 -5.10 -10.97 7.45
N PHE A 178 -5.10 -12.22 7.01
CA PHE A 178 -6.36 -12.97 6.81
C PHE A 178 -7.12 -13.19 8.12
N GLU A 179 -6.42 -13.47 9.22
CA GLU A 179 -7.04 -13.60 10.55
C GLU A 179 -7.68 -12.29 11.00
N ALA A 180 -7.00 -11.16 10.80
CA ALA A 180 -7.50 -9.83 11.14
C ALA A 180 -8.71 -9.43 10.29
N ILE A 181 -8.70 -9.74 8.98
CA ILE A 181 -9.86 -9.54 8.08
C ILE A 181 -11.06 -10.33 8.59
N ALA A 182 -10.88 -11.62 8.95
CA ALA A 182 -11.95 -12.45 9.47
C ALA A 182 -12.55 -11.94 10.79
N GLN A 183 -11.74 -11.19 11.57
CA GLN A 183 -12.16 -10.54 12.82
C GLN A 183 -12.72 -9.13 12.62
N GLY A 184 -12.75 -8.63 11.38
CA GLY A 184 -13.22 -7.28 11.08
C GLY A 184 -12.30 -6.16 11.60
N GLN A 185 -11.00 -6.45 11.81
CA GLN A 185 -10.04 -5.45 12.28
C GLN A 185 -9.71 -4.45 11.16
N PHE A 186 -9.70 -3.17 11.50
CA PHE A 186 -9.34 -2.12 10.55
C PHE A 186 -7.82 -1.93 10.45
N TYR A 187 -7.14 -1.75 11.58
CA TYR A 187 -5.66 -1.69 11.64
C TYR A 187 -5.07 -3.08 11.85
N ILE A 188 -4.16 -3.47 10.97
CA ILE A 188 -3.47 -4.76 10.98
C ILE A 188 -1.97 -4.55 11.09
#